data_1a39acba74b387cc9bddd4742e2d2545
#
_entry.id   1a39acba74b387cc9bddd4742e2d2545
#
_cell.length_a   1.000
_cell.length_b   1.000
_cell.length_c   1.000
_cell.angle_alpha   90.00
_cell.angle_beta   90.00
_cell.angle_gamma   90.00
#
_symmetry.space_group_name_H-M   'P 1'
#
loop_
_entity.id
_entity.type
_entity.pdbx_description
1 polymer ?
#
loop_
_entity_poly.entity_id
_entity_poly.type
_entity_poly.pdbx_seq_one_letter_code
_entity_poly.pdbx_strand_id
1 'polypeptide(L)'
;MDTLTKPISAPRRRTTADTVYPILLLVSVTHLLNDMMQSVIPAVYPLLKAKFGFSFAQIGLITLVFQMTSSILQPFVGRYADRHPRPYSLAAGMCFTLAGLFALALAPGFAPILLAVALIGWGSSIFHPESSRVAQLASGGRKGLAQSIFQVGGNAGSAFGPLLAALVVIPYGQTSIMWF
;
A
#
# COMPACT_ATOMS: atom_id res chain seq x y z
N MET A 1 -55.62 -24.56 -26.96
CA MET A 1 -54.50 -24.64 -25.98
C MET A 1 -53.31 -23.89 -26.57
N ASP A 2 -53.32 -22.55 -26.46
CA ASP A 2 -52.22 -21.69 -26.96
C ASP A 2 -51.26 -21.43 -25.83
N THR A 3 -50.10 -22.08 -25.89
CA THR A 3 -48.98 -21.75 -25.01
C THR A 3 -48.26 -20.54 -25.58
N LEU A 4 -48.60 -19.36 -25.05
CA LEU A 4 -47.91 -18.11 -25.33
C LEU A 4 -46.44 -18.24 -24.90
N THR A 5 -45.55 -18.46 -25.86
CA THR A 5 -44.10 -18.35 -25.69
C THR A 5 -43.76 -16.90 -25.45
N LYS A 6 -43.51 -16.57 -24.17
CA LYS A 6 -43.00 -15.25 -23.76
C LYS A 6 -41.64 -14.99 -24.43
N PRO A 7 -41.44 -13.91 -25.19
CA PRO A 7 -40.19 -13.65 -25.83
C PRO A 7 -39.09 -13.45 -24.75
N ILE A 8 -38.01 -14.24 -24.85
CA ILE A 8 -36.81 -14.06 -24.01
C ILE A 8 -36.22 -12.68 -24.35
N SER A 9 -36.33 -11.74 -23.43
CA SER A 9 -35.77 -10.42 -23.60
C SER A 9 -34.24 -10.58 -23.77
N ALA A 10 -33.69 -10.09 -24.91
CA ALA A 10 -32.26 -10.06 -25.15
C ALA A 10 -31.50 -9.39 -23.98
N PRO A 11 -30.37 -9.93 -23.55
CA PRO A 11 -29.64 -9.34 -22.46
C PRO A 11 -29.29 -7.89 -22.80
N ARG A 12 -29.72 -6.94 -21.96
CA ARG A 12 -29.37 -5.52 -22.08
C ARG A 12 -27.86 -5.43 -22.18
N ARG A 13 -27.31 -5.00 -23.32
CA ARG A 13 -25.92 -4.63 -23.49
C ARG A 13 -25.61 -3.62 -22.37
N ARG A 14 -24.87 -4.04 -21.36
CA ARG A 14 -24.25 -3.10 -20.41
C ARG A 14 -23.32 -2.24 -21.25
N THR A 15 -23.63 -0.96 -21.39
CA THR A 15 -22.67 0.03 -21.86
C THR A 15 -21.51 -0.01 -20.88
N THR A 16 -20.40 -0.63 -21.27
CA THR A 16 -19.18 -0.61 -20.46
C THR A 16 -18.67 0.83 -20.51
N ALA A 17 -18.64 1.48 -19.36
CA ALA A 17 -17.94 2.75 -19.25
C ALA A 17 -16.49 2.56 -19.75
N ASP A 18 -15.92 3.58 -20.40
CA ASP A 18 -14.55 3.47 -20.90
C ASP A 18 -13.55 3.38 -19.73
N THR A 19 -12.44 2.67 -19.98
CA THR A 19 -11.34 2.58 -19.03
C THR A 19 -10.67 3.94 -18.87
N VAL A 20 -10.58 4.46 -17.64
CA VAL A 20 -9.98 5.77 -17.35
C VAL A 20 -8.50 5.61 -17.04
N TYR A 21 -7.67 5.52 -18.07
CA TYR A 21 -6.22 5.30 -17.96
C TYR A 21 -5.48 6.32 -17.09
N PRO A 22 -5.78 7.65 -17.14
CA PRO A 22 -5.11 8.61 -16.26
C PRO A 22 -5.27 8.27 -14.76
N ILE A 23 -6.45 7.82 -14.34
CA ILE A 23 -6.69 7.40 -12.95
C ILE A 23 -5.90 6.12 -12.64
N LEU A 24 -5.88 5.14 -13.55
CA LEU A 24 -5.11 3.90 -13.36
C LEU A 24 -3.62 4.17 -13.23
N LEU A 25 -3.07 5.06 -14.06
CA LEU A 25 -1.66 5.45 -13.98
C LEU A 25 -1.38 6.21 -12.67
N LEU A 26 -2.25 7.11 -12.26
CA LEU A 26 -2.08 7.85 -11.02
C LEU A 26 -2.07 6.91 -9.80
N VAL A 27 -3.02 5.98 -9.70
CA VAL A 27 -3.02 5.01 -8.58
C VAL A 27 -1.87 4.01 -8.67
N SER A 28 -1.36 3.69 -9.87
CA SER A 28 -0.15 2.88 -10.04
C SER A 28 1.09 3.61 -9.52
N VAL A 29 1.24 4.90 -9.83
CA VAL A 29 2.33 5.74 -9.32
C VAL A 29 2.25 5.92 -7.81
N THR A 30 1.05 6.18 -7.26
CA THR A 30 0.89 6.28 -5.80
C THR A 30 1.16 4.95 -5.10
N HIS A 31 0.83 3.82 -5.74
CA HIS A 31 1.19 2.49 -5.22
C HIS A 31 2.71 2.26 -5.24
N LEU A 32 3.39 2.67 -6.33
CA LEU A 32 4.85 2.64 -6.40
C LEU A 32 5.47 3.42 -5.24
N LEU A 33 5.03 4.66 -4.99
CA LEU A 33 5.55 5.49 -3.91
C LEU A 33 5.29 4.87 -2.54
N ASN A 34 4.06 4.38 -2.29
CA ASN A 34 3.71 3.76 -1.02
C ASN A 34 4.55 2.49 -0.74
N ASP A 35 4.70 1.61 -1.72
CA ASP A 35 5.45 0.36 -1.54
C ASP A 35 6.96 0.59 -1.52
N MET A 36 7.45 1.60 -2.22
CA MET A 36 8.84 2.05 -2.11
C MET A 36 9.16 2.49 -0.67
N MET A 37 8.31 3.32 -0.07
CA MET A 37 8.45 3.74 1.33
C MET A 37 8.43 2.55 2.30
N GLN A 38 7.55 1.58 2.11
CA GLN A 38 7.43 0.41 2.98
C GLN A 38 8.60 -0.56 2.84
N SER A 39 9.09 -0.77 1.63
CA SER A 39 10.18 -1.70 1.36
C SER A 39 11.56 -1.21 1.86
N VAL A 40 11.67 0.06 2.27
CA VAL A 40 12.82 0.57 3.03
C VAL A 40 12.94 -0.13 4.39
N ILE A 41 11.84 -0.52 5.04
CA ILE A 41 11.86 -1.10 6.40
C ILE A 41 12.79 -2.32 6.48
N PRO A 42 12.56 -3.41 5.70
CA PRO A 42 13.45 -4.56 5.74
C PRO A 42 14.86 -4.25 5.22
N ALA A 43 15.00 -3.31 4.29
CA ALA A 43 16.29 -2.94 3.73
C ALA A 43 17.22 -2.27 4.75
N VAL A 44 16.67 -1.60 5.77
CA VAL A 44 17.47 -0.94 6.83
C VAL A 44 17.71 -1.81 8.07
N TYR A 45 17.23 -3.04 8.12
CA TYR A 45 17.44 -3.94 9.25
C TYR A 45 18.93 -4.13 9.62
N PRO A 46 19.85 -4.33 8.68
CA PRO A 46 21.27 -4.43 9.02
C PRO A 46 21.80 -3.19 9.71
N LEU A 47 21.40 -2.00 9.26
CA LEU A 47 21.80 -0.72 9.84
C LEU A 47 21.23 -0.57 11.26
N LEU A 48 19.94 -0.85 11.46
CA LEU A 48 19.31 -0.76 12.78
C LEU A 48 19.91 -1.78 13.76
N LYS A 49 20.18 -3.00 13.27
CA LYS A 49 20.82 -4.05 14.07
C LYS A 49 22.22 -3.63 14.51
N ALA A 50 23.01 -3.08 13.61
CA ALA A 50 24.36 -2.61 13.93
C ALA A 50 24.35 -1.40 14.88
N LYS A 51 23.45 -0.43 14.64
CA LYS A 51 23.36 0.81 15.42
C LYS A 51 22.90 0.58 16.85
N PHE A 52 21.93 -0.27 17.07
CA PHE A 52 21.25 -0.46 18.37
C PHE A 52 21.59 -1.80 19.05
N GLY A 53 22.39 -2.66 18.41
CA GLY A 53 22.72 -3.98 18.95
C GLY A 53 21.54 -4.95 19.01
N PHE A 54 20.54 -4.82 18.11
CA PHE A 54 19.35 -5.64 18.16
C PHE A 54 19.62 -7.12 17.88
N SER A 55 18.95 -7.98 18.64
CA SER A 55 18.91 -9.41 18.37
C SER A 55 18.08 -9.72 17.12
N PHE A 56 18.25 -10.90 16.53
CA PHE A 56 17.39 -11.35 15.43
C PHE A 56 15.91 -11.47 15.83
N ALA A 57 15.64 -11.79 17.11
CA ALA A 57 14.27 -11.81 17.63
C ALA A 57 13.63 -10.42 17.62
N GLN A 58 14.38 -9.38 17.97
CA GLN A 58 13.90 -7.99 17.89
C GLN A 58 13.66 -7.55 16.46
N ILE A 59 14.53 -7.89 15.52
CA ILE A 59 14.31 -7.64 14.09
C ILE A 59 13.06 -8.39 13.60
N GLY A 60 12.89 -9.66 13.98
CA GLY A 60 11.68 -10.42 13.69
C GLY A 60 10.42 -9.77 14.26
N LEU A 61 10.49 -9.20 15.47
CA LEU A 61 9.35 -8.51 16.08
C LEU A 61 9.01 -7.20 15.35
N ILE A 62 10.01 -6.45 14.84
CA ILE A 62 9.77 -5.28 13.98
C ILE A 62 8.99 -5.71 12.73
N THR A 63 9.43 -6.78 12.05
CA THR A 63 8.72 -7.35 10.90
C THR A 63 7.30 -7.78 11.26
N LEU A 64 7.13 -8.50 12.37
CA LEU A 64 5.84 -8.98 12.83
C LEU A 64 4.86 -7.84 13.06
N VAL A 65 5.27 -6.80 13.80
CA VAL A 65 4.43 -5.63 14.09
C VAL A 65 4.01 -4.93 12.80
N PHE A 66 4.94 -4.71 11.87
CA PHE A 66 4.63 -4.14 10.57
C PHE A 66 3.61 -4.99 9.80
N GLN A 67 3.85 -6.30 9.67
CA GLN A 67 2.98 -7.21 8.91
C GLN A 67 1.60 -7.37 9.56
N MET A 68 1.53 -7.44 10.88
CA MET A 68 0.26 -7.53 11.61
C MET A 68 -0.59 -6.27 11.38
N THR A 69 0.00 -5.08 11.50
CA THR A 69 -0.72 -3.82 11.31
C THR A 69 -1.07 -3.57 9.85
N SER A 70 -0.21 -3.93 8.92
CA SER A 70 -0.48 -3.76 7.48
C SER A 70 -1.49 -4.76 6.92
N SER A 71 -1.41 -6.05 7.33
CA SER A 71 -2.18 -7.11 6.67
C SER A 71 -3.50 -7.42 7.39
N ILE A 72 -3.50 -7.53 8.73
CA ILE A 72 -4.70 -7.91 9.50
C ILE A 72 -5.76 -6.81 9.45
N LEU A 73 -5.34 -5.54 9.42
CA LEU A 73 -6.28 -4.43 9.38
C LEU A 73 -6.92 -4.23 7.99
N GLN A 74 -6.28 -4.67 6.88
CA GLN A 74 -6.81 -4.47 5.53
C GLN A 74 -8.25 -4.96 5.32
N PRO A 75 -8.64 -6.19 5.71
CA PRO A 75 -10.02 -6.64 5.51
C PRO A 75 -11.04 -5.81 6.28
N PHE A 76 -10.68 -5.32 7.47
CA PHE A 76 -11.57 -4.48 8.28
C PHE A 76 -11.71 -3.09 7.67
N VAL A 77 -10.60 -2.49 7.25
CA VAL A 77 -10.59 -1.19 6.57
C VAL A 77 -11.32 -1.29 5.24
N GLY A 78 -11.04 -2.31 4.41
CA GLY A 78 -11.72 -2.52 3.14
C GLY A 78 -13.23 -2.65 3.31
N ARG A 79 -13.69 -3.48 4.26
CA ARG A 79 -15.13 -3.62 4.56
C ARG A 79 -15.77 -2.32 5.06
N TYR A 80 -15.05 -1.52 5.84
CA TYR A 80 -15.54 -0.22 6.29
C TYR A 80 -15.64 0.76 5.13
N ALA A 81 -14.60 0.85 4.31
CA ALA A 81 -14.50 1.74 3.16
C ALA A 81 -15.54 1.43 2.08
N ASP A 82 -15.85 0.15 1.85
CA ASP A 82 -16.90 -0.28 0.91
C ASP A 82 -18.28 0.25 1.33
N ARG A 83 -18.52 0.37 2.64
CA ARG A 83 -19.79 0.86 3.19
C ARG A 83 -19.83 2.37 3.36
N HIS A 84 -18.69 2.97 3.62
CA HIS A 84 -18.54 4.40 3.91
C HIS A 84 -17.40 5.00 3.08
N PRO A 85 -17.58 5.15 1.75
CA PRO A 85 -16.55 5.70 0.88
C PRO A 85 -16.12 7.09 1.36
N ARG A 86 -14.83 7.30 1.56
CA ARG A 86 -14.27 8.57 2.01
C ARG A 86 -13.31 9.09 0.95
N PRO A 87 -13.49 10.32 0.43
CA PRO A 87 -12.67 10.85 -0.67
C PRO A 87 -11.20 11.06 -0.28
N TYR A 88 -10.91 11.17 1.02
CA TYR A 88 -9.56 11.46 1.52
C TYR A 88 -8.85 10.23 2.13
N SER A 89 -9.43 9.03 2.05
CA SER A 89 -8.86 7.83 2.68
C SER A 89 -7.48 7.47 2.13
N LEU A 90 -7.28 7.59 0.80
CA LEU A 90 -5.96 7.37 0.18
C LEU A 90 -4.90 8.34 0.72
N ALA A 91 -5.23 9.63 0.76
CA ALA A 91 -4.34 10.65 1.29
C ALA A 91 -4.03 10.40 2.77
N ALA A 92 -5.04 10.05 3.57
CA ALA A 92 -4.84 9.70 4.97
C ALA A 92 -3.90 8.49 5.14
N GLY A 93 -4.08 7.42 4.35
CA GLY A 93 -3.18 6.27 4.34
C GLY A 93 -1.73 6.68 4.05
N MET A 94 -1.50 7.48 3.00
CA MET A 94 -0.18 8.00 2.65
C MET A 94 0.41 8.88 3.77
N CYS A 95 -0.38 9.72 4.41
CA CYS A 95 0.06 10.55 5.54
C CYS A 95 0.50 9.70 6.74
N PHE A 96 -0.22 8.61 7.07
CA PHE A 96 0.21 7.68 8.12
C PHE A 96 1.52 6.98 7.77
N THR A 97 1.69 6.52 6.52
CA THR A 97 2.95 5.92 6.05
C THR A 97 4.10 6.92 6.18
N LEU A 98 3.91 8.15 5.70
CA LEU A 98 4.91 9.19 5.75
C LEU A 98 5.28 9.57 7.20
N ALA A 99 4.27 9.78 8.06
CA ALA A 99 4.50 10.06 9.49
C ALA A 99 5.27 8.93 10.19
N GLY A 100 4.96 7.68 9.85
CA GLY A 100 5.68 6.52 10.35
C GLY A 100 7.13 6.47 9.86
N LEU A 101 7.41 6.86 8.61
CA LEU A 101 8.78 6.98 8.10
C LEU A 101 9.58 8.07 8.82
N PHE A 102 8.99 9.24 9.03
CA PHE A 102 9.62 10.28 9.84
C PHE A 102 9.91 9.80 11.27
N ALA A 103 8.93 9.11 11.89
CA ALA A 103 9.14 8.52 13.21
C ALA A 103 10.26 7.47 13.20
N LEU A 104 10.34 6.63 12.16
CA LEU A 104 11.41 5.63 11.99
C LEU A 104 12.78 6.29 11.82
N ALA A 105 12.86 7.36 11.02
CA ALA A 105 14.09 8.11 10.79
C ALA A 105 14.67 8.70 12.09
N LEU A 106 13.81 9.14 13.00
CA LEU A 106 14.16 9.79 14.26
C LEU A 106 14.15 8.86 15.46
N ALA A 107 13.75 7.60 15.30
CA ALA A 107 13.58 6.66 16.41
C ALA A 107 14.90 6.40 17.16
N PRO A 108 14.96 6.66 18.48
CA PRO A 108 16.18 6.50 19.28
C PRO A 108 16.41 5.08 19.81
N GLY A 109 15.52 4.13 19.51
CA GLY A 109 15.62 2.76 20.02
C GLY A 109 14.45 1.88 19.65
N PHE A 110 14.39 0.69 20.28
CA PHE A 110 13.50 -0.40 19.86
C PHE A 110 11.99 -0.05 19.94
N ALA A 111 11.52 0.43 21.08
CA ALA A 111 10.08 0.73 21.26
C ALA A 111 9.58 1.84 20.32
N PRO A 112 10.27 2.98 20.13
CA PRO A 112 9.91 3.95 19.10
C PRO A 112 9.93 3.39 17.68
N ILE A 113 10.86 2.47 17.33
CA ILE A 113 10.86 1.79 16.03
C ILE A 113 9.60 0.93 15.86
N LEU A 114 9.19 0.18 16.89
CA LEU A 114 7.94 -0.61 16.83
C LEU A 114 6.72 0.28 16.57
N LEU A 115 6.63 1.43 17.25
CA LEU A 115 5.54 2.39 17.01
C LEU A 115 5.58 2.98 15.59
N ALA A 116 6.77 3.30 15.10
CA ALA A 116 6.95 3.83 13.76
C ALA A 116 6.51 2.84 12.68
N VAL A 117 6.94 1.57 12.76
CA VAL A 117 6.54 0.55 11.78
C VAL A 117 5.07 0.17 11.91
N ALA A 118 4.49 0.23 13.11
CA ALA A 118 3.05 0.05 13.30
C ALA A 118 2.26 1.15 12.58
N LEU A 119 2.73 2.40 12.66
CA LEU A 119 2.11 3.54 11.98
C LEU A 119 2.20 3.41 10.46
N ILE A 120 3.36 2.97 9.94
CA ILE A 120 3.53 2.66 8.51
C ILE A 120 2.56 1.55 8.09
N GLY A 121 2.46 0.48 8.86
CA GLY A 121 1.54 -0.62 8.61
C GLY A 121 0.07 -0.17 8.61
N TRP A 122 -0.31 0.73 9.49
CA TRP A 122 -1.65 1.34 9.51
C TRP A 122 -1.93 2.11 8.23
N GLY A 123 -0.99 2.96 7.79
CA GLY A 123 -1.08 3.66 6.52
C GLY A 123 -1.29 2.70 5.34
N SER A 124 -0.49 1.63 5.30
CA SER A 124 -0.58 0.55 4.32
C SER A 124 -1.95 -0.13 4.31
N SER A 125 -2.50 -0.44 5.48
CA SER A 125 -3.80 -1.11 5.63
C SER A 125 -4.98 -0.28 5.09
N ILE A 126 -4.85 1.05 5.09
CA ILE A 126 -5.83 1.97 4.51
C ILE A 126 -5.59 2.12 3.01
N PHE A 127 -4.33 2.31 2.61
CA PHE A 127 -3.98 2.63 1.23
C PHE A 127 -4.34 1.51 0.24
N HIS A 128 -3.94 0.26 0.52
CA HIS A 128 -4.07 -0.85 -0.43
C HIS A 128 -5.52 -1.17 -0.83
N PRO A 129 -6.47 -1.36 0.10
CA PRO A 129 -7.85 -1.64 -0.29
C PRO A 129 -8.50 -0.47 -1.02
N GLU A 130 -8.24 0.76 -0.60
CA GLU A 130 -8.81 1.95 -1.22
C GLU A 130 -8.26 2.20 -2.63
N SER A 131 -6.95 2.10 -2.83
CA SER A 131 -6.33 2.29 -4.15
C SER A 131 -6.74 1.19 -5.13
N SER A 132 -6.82 -0.07 -4.67
CA SER A 132 -7.34 -1.20 -5.46
C SER A 132 -8.81 -0.96 -5.85
N ARG A 133 -9.63 -0.43 -4.94
CA ARG A 133 -11.03 -0.05 -5.22
C ARG A 133 -11.11 1.05 -6.29
N VAL A 134 -10.29 2.10 -6.19
CA VAL A 134 -10.23 3.16 -7.20
C VAL A 134 -9.82 2.61 -8.56
N ALA A 135 -8.82 1.72 -8.62
CA ALA A 135 -8.42 1.05 -9.85
C ALA A 135 -9.56 0.24 -10.46
N GLN A 136 -10.33 -0.49 -9.63
CA GLN A 136 -11.49 -1.23 -10.11
C GLN A 136 -12.61 -0.32 -10.65
N LEU A 137 -12.89 0.80 -10.01
CA LEU A 137 -13.88 1.78 -10.47
C LEU A 137 -13.46 2.42 -11.81
N ALA A 138 -12.17 2.69 -11.99
CA ALA A 138 -11.62 3.25 -13.23
C ALA A 138 -11.46 2.23 -14.36
N SER A 139 -11.75 0.94 -14.11
CA SER A 139 -11.46 -0.16 -15.05
C SER A 139 -12.30 -0.18 -16.31
N GLY A 140 -13.48 0.47 -16.34
CA GLY A 140 -14.42 0.37 -17.45
C GLY A 140 -14.86 -1.09 -17.75
N GLY A 141 -14.91 -1.94 -16.73
CA GLY A 141 -15.19 -3.37 -16.84
C GLY A 141 -13.96 -4.26 -17.06
N ARG A 142 -12.79 -3.70 -17.37
CA ARG A 142 -11.52 -4.43 -17.58
C ARG A 142 -10.76 -4.59 -16.25
N LYS A 143 -11.38 -5.20 -15.26
CA LYS A 143 -10.85 -5.29 -13.89
C LYS A 143 -9.45 -5.92 -13.81
N GLY A 144 -9.19 -6.98 -14.60
CA GLY A 144 -7.87 -7.63 -14.65
C GLY A 144 -6.78 -6.67 -15.14
N LEU A 145 -7.02 -5.93 -16.23
CA LEU A 145 -6.10 -4.93 -16.76
C LEU A 145 -5.82 -3.83 -15.71
N ALA A 146 -6.88 -3.31 -15.07
CA ALA A 146 -6.75 -2.27 -14.06
C ALA A 146 -5.89 -2.73 -12.88
N GLN A 147 -6.13 -3.95 -12.37
CA GLN A 147 -5.32 -4.52 -11.29
C GLN A 147 -3.88 -4.81 -11.74
N SER A 148 -3.66 -5.23 -12.98
CA SER A 148 -2.30 -5.43 -13.50
C SER A 148 -1.51 -4.12 -13.54
N ILE A 149 -2.10 -3.03 -14.06
CA ILE A 149 -1.47 -1.71 -14.08
C ILE A 149 -1.16 -1.23 -12.65
N PHE A 150 -2.12 -1.37 -11.75
CA PHE A 150 -1.96 -1.03 -10.34
C PHE A 150 -0.82 -1.82 -9.68
N GLN A 151 -0.77 -3.14 -9.91
CA GLN A 151 0.23 -4.02 -9.30
C GLN A 151 1.65 -3.81 -9.85
N VAL A 152 1.79 -3.40 -11.11
CA VAL A 152 3.09 -3.02 -11.69
C VAL A 152 3.72 -1.87 -10.89
N GLY A 153 2.92 -0.88 -10.47
CA GLY A 153 3.40 0.19 -9.60
C GLY A 153 3.94 -0.34 -8.27
N GLY A 154 3.16 -1.15 -7.54
CA GLY A 154 3.59 -1.72 -6.26
C GLY A 154 4.85 -2.56 -6.37
N ASN A 155 4.92 -3.46 -7.37
CA ASN A 155 6.10 -4.29 -7.59
C ASN A 155 7.36 -3.45 -7.91
N ALA A 156 7.21 -2.40 -8.71
CA ALA A 156 8.30 -1.47 -9.00
C ALA A 156 8.74 -0.73 -7.72
N GLY A 157 7.79 -0.25 -6.91
CA GLY A 157 8.08 0.38 -5.62
C GLY A 157 8.84 -0.53 -4.68
N SER A 158 8.38 -1.77 -4.54
CA SER A 158 9.04 -2.80 -3.73
C SER A 158 10.47 -3.11 -4.19
N ALA A 159 10.76 -2.98 -5.49
CA ALA A 159 12.10 -3.15 -6.04
C ALA A 159 12.98 -1.91 -5.82
N PHE A 160 12.43 -0.71 -5.96
CA PHE A 160 13.19 0.54 -5.82
C PHE A 160 13.54 0.87 -4.36
N GLY A 161 12.71 0.53 -3.40
CA GLY A 161 12.95 0.86 -1.99
C GLY A 161 14.28 0.33 -1.46
N PRO A 162 14.62 -0.97 -1.59
CA PRO A 162 15.93 -1.49 -1.20
C PRO A 162 17.10 -0.84 -1.95
N LEU A 163 16.93 -0.53 -3.23
CA LEU A 163 17.95 0.17 -4.02
C LEU A 163 18.24 1.56 -3.45
N LEU A 164 17.18 2.32 -3.18
CA LEU A 164 17.32 3.65 -2.58
C LEU A 164 17.85 3.58 -1.15
N ALA A 165 17.44 2.56 -0.36
CA ALA A 165 18.02 2.35 0.96
C ALA A 165 19.54 2.10 0.88
N ALA A 166 20.00 1.31 -0.09
CA ALA A 166 21.41 1.05 -0.31
C ALA A 166 22.19 2.31 -0.74
N LEU A 167 21.60 3.14 -1.59
CA LEU A 167 22.25 4.34 -2.13
C LEU A 167 22.19 5.55 -1.17
N VAL A 168 21.16 5.62 -0.33
CA VAL A 168 20.89 6.79 0.52
C VAL A 168 21.00 6.44 1.99
N VAL A 169 20.27 5.44 2.48
CA VAL A 169 20.19 5.21 3.93
C VAL A 169 21.47 4.59 4.48
N ILE A 170 22.08 3.66 3.75
CA ILE A 170 23.33 3.03 4.21
C ILE A 170 24.47 4.04 4.34
N PRO A 171 24.77 4.91 3.35
CA PRO A 171 25.85 5.88 3.48
C PRO A 171 25.53 7.07 4.39
N TYR A 172 24.27 7.53 4.45
CA TYR A 172 23.91 8.74 5.21
C TYR A 172 23.24 8.45 6.56
N GLY A 173 22.98 7.17 6.87
CA GLY A 173 22.45 6.73 8.16
C GLY A 173 20.93 6.83 8.28
N GLN A 174 20.42 6.42 9.45
CA GLN A 174 18.99 6.27 9.72
C GLN A 174 18.17 7.52 9.44
N THR A 175 18.68 8.71 9.75
CA THR A 175 17.92 9.97 9.58
C THR A 175 17.61 10.28 8.11
N SER A 176 18.39 9.76 7.17
CA SER A 176 18.11 9.95 5.74
C SER A 176 16.88 9.21 5.23
N ILE A 177 16.28 8.33 6.05
CA ILE A 177 14.96 7.72 5.75
C ILE A 177 13.90 8.80 5.54
N MET A 178 14.03 9.98 6.14
CA MET A 178 13.07 11.08 5.96
C MET A 178 13.04 11.68 4.55
N TRP A 179 13.99 11.31 3.68
CA TRP A 179 14.04 11.80 2.29
C TRP A 179 13.20 10.94 1.31
N PHE A 180 12.57 9.89 1.82
CA PHE A 180 11.65 9.02 1.07
C PHE A 180 10.21 9.46 1.25
#